data_ced25ad1d4dfbc3bdb2b151cf6d41531
#
_entry.id   ced25ad1d4dfbc3bdb2b151cf6d41531
#
_cell.length_a   1.000
_cell.length_b   1.000
_cell.length_c   1.000
_cell.angle_alpha   90.00
_cell.angle_beta   90.00
_cell.angle_gamma   90.00
#
_symmetry.space_group_name_H-M   'P 1'
#
loop_
_entity.id
_entity.type
_entity.pdbx_description
1 polymer ?
#
loop_
_entity_poly.entity_id
_entity_poly.type
_entity_poly.pdbx_seq_one_letter_code
_entity_poly.pdbx_strand_id
1 'polypeptide(L)'
;MSAYYTANILFTVFAMVIMLVSVGINPAMDERRRRVTRLLFAVIIVAALCEWTGNLLDGAPGRLIWLHKLVKMIELSVAPYIGLICGRSLDVKGGKWEQCIGAVLGFHAAVEILSSVTGWVWYVDAQNCYHHGQFYWIYVLCYVTGIVYYLMQGLRAARR
;
A
#
# COMPACT_ATOMS: atom_id res chain seq x y z
N MET A 1 17.67 -0.26 13.23
CA MET A 1 16.20 -0.01 13.37
C MET A 1 15.85 0.10 14.84
N SER A 2 15.03 1.08 15.28
CA SER A 2 14.67 1.23 16.69
C SER A 2 13.63 0.19 17.11
N ALA A 3 13.72 -0.32 18.36
CA ALA A 3 12.74 -1.26 18.94
C ALA A 3 11.31 -0.67 18.93
N TYR A 4 11.19 0.65 19.10
CA TYR A 4 9.94 1.38 19.05
C TYR A 4 9.26 1.27 17.67
N TYR A 5 10.02 1.41 16.58
CA TYR A 5 9.48 1.26 15.21
C TYR A 5 8.93 -0.15 14.97
N THR A 6 9.70 -1.18 15.36
CA THR A 6 9.25 -2.58 15.25
C THR A 6 7.96 -2.82 16.06
N ALA A 7 7.90 -2.30 17.28
CA ALA A 7 6.70 -2.44 18.13
C ALA A 7 5.47 -1.80 17.49
N ASN A 8 5.61 -0.60 16.89
CA ASN A 8 4.53 0.09 16.19
C ASN A 8 4.01 -0.72 14.99
N ILE A 9 4.89 -1.27 14.17
CA ILE A 9 4.47 -2.08 13.02
C ILE A 9 3.76 -3.36 13.48
N LEU A 10 4.31 -4.06 14.46
CA LEU A 10 3.68 -5.27 15.00
C LEU A 10 2.32 -4.98 15.61
N PHE A 11 2.18 -3.88 16.36
CA PHE A 11 0.89 -3.43 16.89
C PHE A 11 -0.11 -3.12 15.78
N THR A 12 0.33 -2.41 14.73
CA THR A 12 -0.51 -2.11 13.55
C THR A 12 -0.97 -3.39 12.88
N VAL A 13 -0.07 -4.33 12.61
CA VAL A 13 -0.42 -5.62 11.99
C VAL A 13 -1.40 -6.39 12.86
N PHE A 14 -1.17 -6.47 14.18
CA PHE A 14 -2.07 -7.15 15.11
C PHE A 14 -3.46 -6.52 15.12
N ALA A 15 -3.56 -5.19 15.20
CA ALA A 15 -4.82 -4.48 15.14
C ALA A 15 -5.56 -4.74 13.81
N MET A 16 -4.85 -4.73 12.67
CA MET A 16 -5.44 -4.99 11.36
C MET A 16 -5.92 -6.45 11.23
N VAL A 17 -5.22 -7.42 11.83
CA VAL A 17 -5.66 -8.83 11.85
C VAL A 17 -6.96 -8.97 12.66
N ILE A 18 -7.05 -8.33 13.84
CA ILE A 18 -8.29 -8.32 14.63
C ILE A 18 -9.44 -7.72 13.80
N MET A 19 -9.22 -6.58 13.15
CA MET A 19 -10.23 -5.93 12.30
C MET A 19 -10.64 -6.82 11.11
N LEU A 20 -9.68 -7.48 10.47
CA LEU A 20 -9.93 -8.42 9.37
C LEU A 20 -10.85 -9.56 9.79
N VAL A 21 -10.58 -10.17 10.96
CA VAL A 21 -11.41 -11.24 11.54
C VAL A 21 -12.79 -10.70 11.91
N SER A 22 -12.84 -9.57 12.63
CA SER A 22 -14.09 -8.95 13.09
C SER A 22 -15.03 -8.62 11.92
N VAL A 23 -14.50 -8.07 10.83
CA VAL A 23 -15.28 -7.82 9.60
C VAL A 23 -15.74 -9.12 8.95
N GLY A 24 -14.91 -10.17 9.02
CA GLY A 24 -15.23 -11.47 8.43
C GLY A 24 -16.46 -12.14 9.07
N ILE A 25 -16.63 -11.96 10.36
CA ILE A 25 -17.73 -12.58 11.14
C ILE A 25 -18.92 -11.65 11.38
N ASN A 26 -18.87 -10.38 10.93
CA ASN A 26 -19.95 -9.41 11.17
C ASN A 26 -21.16 -9.68 10.27
N PRO A 27 -22.31 -10.14 10.85
CA PRO A 27 -23.50 -10.46 10.06
C PRO A 27 -24.26 -9.21 9.57
N ALA A 28 -24.03 -8.04 10.17
CA ALA A 28 -24.72 -6.79 9.82
C ALA A 28 -24.14 -6.12 8.56
N MET A 29 -22.99 -6.60 8.09
CA MET A 29 -22.33 -6.02 6.91
C MET A 29 -22.71 -6.78 5.64
N ASP A 30 -23.12 -6.05 4.59
CA ASP A 30 -23.40 -6.68 3.29
C ASP A 30 -22.12 -7.31 2.69
N GLU A 31 -22.32 -8.32 1.83
CA GLU A 31 -21.25 -9.15 1.28
C GLU A 31 -20.21 -8.34 0.49
N ARG A 32 -20.66 -7.36 -0.31
CA ARG A 32 -19.77 -6.53 -1.12
C ARG A 32 -18.88 -5.67 -0.23
N ARG A 33 -19.48 -4.98 0.74
CA ARG A 33 -18.76 -4.12 1.68
C ARG A 33 -17.79 -4.92 2.53
N ARG A 34 -18.22 -6.09 3.02
CA ARG A 34 -17.38 -7.02 3.79
C ARG A 34 -16.15 -7.44 3.00
N ARG A 35 -16.32 -7.81 1.72
CA ARG A 35 -15.21 -8.21 0.83
C ARG A 35 -14.21 -7.07 0.61
N VAL A 36 -14.70 -5.86 0.31
CA VAL A 36 -13.83 -4.69 0.08
C VAL A 36 -13.07 -4.32 1.35
N THR A 37 -13.74 -4.32 2.51
CA THR A 37 -13.10 -3.98 3.79
C THR A 37 -12.08 -5.04 4.22
N ARG A 38 -12.35 -6.32 3.98
CA ARG A 38 -11.35 -7.39 4.20
C ARG A 38 -10.13 -7.21 3.30
N LEU A 39 -10.34 -6.88 2.01
CA LEU A 39 -9.26 -6.59 1.09
C LEU A 39 -8.41 -5.41 1.59
N LEU A 40 -9.05 -4.35 2.09
CA LEU A 40 -8.37 -3.19 2.67
C LEU A 40 -7.40 -3.60 3.78
N PHE A 41 -7.90 -4.33 4.79
CA PHE A 41 -7.05 -4.74 5.91
C PHE A 41 -5.93 -5.69 5.47
N ALA A 42 -6.21 -6.63 4.55
CA ALA A 42 -5.19 -7.51 3.99
C ALA A 42 -4.08 -6.72 3.28
N VAL A 43 -4.45 -5.71 2.48
CA VAL A 43 -3.50 -4.85 1.77
C VAL A 43 -2.65 -4.03 2.74
N ILE A 44 -3.24 -3.47 3.80
CA ILE A 44 -2.51 -2.74 4.84
C ILE A 44 -1.52 -3.66 5.57
N ILE A 45 -1.92 -4.89 5.91
CA ILE A 45 -1.04 -5.87 6.54
C ILE A 45 0.15 -6.18 5.63
N VAL A 46 -0.10 -6.44 4.34
CA VAL A 46 0.98 -6.73 3.37
C VAL A 46 1.93 -5.54 3.26
N ALA A 47 1.40 -4.32 3.09
CA ALA A 47 2.23 -3.11 3.00
C ALA A 47 3.09 -2.91 4.25
N ALA A 48 2.51 -3.03 5.45
CA ALA A 48 3.21 -2.87 6.72
C ALA A 48 4.31 -3.94 6.93
N LEU A 49 4.03 -5.20 6.58
CA LEU A 49 5.03 -6.27 6.66
C LEU A 49 6.15 -6.07 5.64
N CYS A 50 5.84 -5.61 4.43
CA CYS A 50 6.84 -5.29 3.43
C CYS A 50 7.72 -4.11 3.87
N GLU A 51 7.13 -3.03 4.38
CA GLU A 51 7.87 -1.90 4.93
C GLU A 51 8.81 -2.33 6.07
N TRP A 52 8.29 -3.10 7.02
CA TRP A 52 9.10 -3.61 8.14
C TRP A 52 10.26 -4.51 7.66
N THR A 53 9.97 -5.46 6.76
CA THR A 53 10.96 -6.37 6.20
C THR A 53 12.00 -5.59 5.38
N GLY A 54 11.58 -4.61 4.57
CA GLY A 54 12.48 -3.74 3.82
C GLY A 54 13.47 -3.01 4.73
N ASN A 55 12.97 -2.44 5.84
CA ASN A 55 13.84 -1.77 6.81
C ASN A 55 14.78 -2.72 7.58
N LEU A 56 14.40 -4.00 7.76
CA LEU A 56 15.30 -5.02 8.32
C LEU A 56 16.40 -5.43 7.34
N LEU A 57 16.09 -5.39 6.04
CA LEU A 57 17.03 -5.77 4.99
C LEU A 57 18.00 -4.65 4.62
N ASP A 58 17.69 -3.40 5.00
CA ASP A 58 18.51 -2.24 4.71
C ASP A 58 19.89 -2.36 5.39
N GLY A 59 20.96 -2.39 4.59
CA GLY A 59 22.33 -2.66 5.04
C GLY A 59 22.63 -4.14 5.40
N ALA A 60 21.69 -5.06 5.16
CA ALA A 60 21.92 -6.50 5.37
C ALA A 60 22.88 -7.09 4.31
N PRO A 61 23.43 -8.32 4.54
CA PRO A 61 24.38 -8.92 3.60
C PRO A 61 23.86 -8.93 2.15
N GLY A 62 24.73 -8.61 1.19
CA GLY A 62 24.41 -8.42 -0.23
C GLY A 62 23.70 -9.61 -0.91
N ARG A 63 23.83 -10.83 -0.37
CA ARG A 63 23.06 -12.00 -0.82
C ARG A 63 21.52 -11.81 -0.71
N LEU A 64 21.07 -10.85 0.08
CA LEU A 64 19.64 -10.55 0.31
C LEU A 64 19.10 -9.38 -0.56
N ILE A 65 19.92 -8.80 -1.44
CA ILE A 65 19.51 -7.67 -2.30
C ILE A 65 18.25 -8.02 -3.13
N TRP A 66 18.17 -9.23 -3.66
CA TRP A 66 17.01 -9.65 -4.44
C TRP A 66 15.72 -9.67 -3.61
N LEU A 67 15.80 -10.10 -2.36
CA LEU A 67 14.67 -10.11 -1.43
C LEU A 67 14.27 -8.68 -1.05
N HIS A 68 15.24 -7.81 -0.79
CA HIS A 68 15.00 -6.41 -0.50
C HIS A 68 14.29 -5.71 -1.68
N LYS A 69 14.77 -5.93 -2.91
CA LYS A 69 14.11 -5.44 -4.13
C LYS A 69 12.68 -5.95 -4.27
N LEU A 70 12.44 -7.24 -4.04
CA LEU A 70 11.10 -7.84 -4.12
C LEU A 70 10.14 -7.20 -3.10
N VAL A 71 10.59 -7.06 -1.86
CA VAL A 71 9.78 -6.48 -0.78
C VAL A 71 9.45 -5.02 -1.07
N LYS A 72 10.43 -4.20 -1.47
CA LYS A 72 10.21 -2.78 -1.83
C LYS A 72 9.33 -2.63 -3.07
N MET A 73 9.47 -3.48 -4.05
CA MET A 73 8.59 -3.50 -5.22
C MET A 73 7.13 -3.73 -4.82
N ILE A 74 6.85 -4.70 -3.94
CA ILE A 74 5.49 -4.99 -3.46
C ILE A 74 4.97 -3.80 -2.65
N GLU A 75 5.74 -3.30 -1.69
CA GLU A 75 5.38 -2.17 -0.83
C GLU A 75 4.96 -0.95 -1.66
N LEU A 76 5.84 -0.47 -2.56
CA LEU A 76 5.63 0.73 -3.35
C LEU A 76 4.50 0.55 -4.41
N SER A 77 4.33 -0.66 -4.94
CA SER A 77 3.22 -0.96 -5.85
C SER A 77 1.87 -0.95 -5.16
N VAL A 78 1.80 -1.43 -3.92
CA VAL A 78 0.53 -1.69 -3.20
C VAL A 78 0.06 -0.49 -2.39
N ALA A 79 0.97 0.28 -1.80
CA ALA A 79 0.63 1.38 -0.89
C ALA A 79 -0.34 2.43 -1.48
N PRO A 80 -0.20 2.90 -2.74
CA PRO A 80 -1.14 3.87 -3.32
C PRO A 80 -2.58 3.35 -3.48
N TYR A 81 -2.78 2.03 -3.58
CA TYR A 81 -4.11 1.44 -3.69
C TYR A 81 -4.92 1.50 -2.39
N ILE A 82 -4.28 1.68 -1.24
CA ILE A 82 -4.97 1.77 0.05
C ILE A 82 -6.06 2.85 0.01
N GLY A 83 -5.72 4.04 -0.51
CA GLY A 83 -6.68 5.14 -0.65
C GLY A 83 -7.86 4.81 -1.57
N LEU A 84 -7.62 4.13 -2.69
CA LEU A 84 -8.67 3.68 -3.61
C LEU A 84 -9.61 2.66 -2.95
N ILE A 85 -9.05 1.67 -2.24
CA ILE A 85 -9.83 0.62 -1.56
C ILE A 85 -10.62 1.23 -0.38
N CYS A 86 -10.01 2.17 0.37
CA CYS A 86 -10.71 2.93 1.40
C CYS A 86 -11.93 3.67 0.83
N GLY A 87 -11.77 4.38 -0.29
CA GLY A 87 -12.88 5.06 -0.95
C GLY A 87 -14.00 4.11 -1.38
N ARG A 88 -13.65 2.93 -1.87
CA ARG A 88 -14.63 1.87 -2.23
C ARG A 88 -15.39 1.31 -1.02
N SER A 89 -14.78 1.28 0.15
CA SER A 89 -15.42 0.78 1.38
C SER A 89 -16.54 1.68 1.89
N LEU A 90 -16.57 2.95 1.45
CA LEU A 90 -17.60 3.92 1.82
C LEU A 90 -18.93 3.76 1.04
N ASP A 91 -19.02 2.77 0.16
CA ASP A 91 -20.23 2.44 -0.65
C ASP A 91 -20.80 3.62 -1.47
N VAL A 92 -19.93 4.54 -1.87
CA VAL A 92 -20.27 5.64 -2.79
C VAL A 92 -19.89 5.23 -4.21
N LYS A 93 -20.81 5.38 -5.16
CA LYS A 93 -20.49 5.07 -6.57
C LYS A 93 -19.37 5.97 -7.08
N GLY A 94 -18.21 5.39 -7.39
CA GLY A 94 -17.02 6.11 -7.87
C GLY A 94 -17.11 6.56 -9.33
N GLY A 95 -17.92 5.85 -10.14
CA GLY A 95 -18.12 6.16 -11.55
C GLY A 95 -16.84 6.10 -12.39
N LYS A 96 -16.79 6.90 -13.46
CA LYS A 96 -15.64 6.94 -14.39
C LYS A 96 -14.32 7.37 -13.72
N TRP A 97 -14.39 8.24 -12.71
CA TRP A 97 -13.21 8.69 -11.95
C TRP A 97 -12.50 7.55 -11.23
N GLU A 98 -13.25 6.64 -10.65
CA GLU A 98 -12.68 5.46 -9.97
C GLU A 98 -11.92 4.57 -10.96
N GLN A 99 -12.49 4.37 -12.15
CA GLN A 99 -11.84 3.58 -13.19
C GLN A 99 -10.55 4.25 -13.69
N CYS A 100 -10.59 5.58 -13.87
CA CYS A 100 -9.42 6.36 -14.28
C CYS A 100 -8.30 6.28 -13.23
N ILE A 101 -8.62 6.49 -11.94
CA ILE A 101 -7.65 6.37 -10.86
C ILE A 101 -7.10 4.93 -10.78
N GLY A 102 -7.96 3.92 -10.90
CA GLY A 102 -7.54 2.53 -10.93
C GLY A 102 -6.57 2.22 -12.08
N ALA A 103 -6.79 2.80 -13.27
CA ALA A 103 -5.89 2.65 -14.41
C ALA A 103 -4.53 3.35 -14.16
N VAL A 104 -4.55 4.57 -13.60
CA VAL A 104 -3.32 5.31 -13.22
C VAL A 104 -2.50 4.52 -12.20
N LEU A 105 -3.14 3.98 -11.16
CA LEU A 105 -2.46 3.17 -10.16
C LEU A 105 -1.96 1.84 -10.73
N GLY A 106 -2.70 1.24 -11.68
CA GLY A 106 -2.24 0.05 -12.40
C GLY A 106 -0.99 0.32 -13.23
N PHE A 107 -0.96 1.45 -13.96
CA PHE A 107 0.23 1.90 -14.67
C PHE A 107 1.40 2.16 -13.71
N HIS A 108 1.14 2.83 -12.58
CA HIS A 108 2.14 3.05 -11.54
C HIS A 108 2.75 1.73 -11.03
N ALA A 109 1.94 0.73 -10.71
CA ALA A 109 2.45 -0.57 -10.27
C ALA A 109 3.36 -1.22 -11.33
N ALA A 110 3.04 -1.09 -12.62
CA ALA A 110 3.93 -1.56 -13.69
C ALA A 110 5.27 -0.78 -13.73
N VAL A 111 5.24 0.53 -13.48
CA VAL A 111 6.44 1.37 -13.36
C VAL A 111 7.30 0.95 -12.17
N GLU A 112 6.69 0.62 -11.01
CA GLU A 112 7.42 0.14 -9.83
C GLU A 112 8.10 -1.21 -10.08
N ILE A 113 7.42 -2.13 -10.77
CA ILE A 113 8.02 -3.41 -11.19
C ILE A 113 9.23 -3.16 -12.10
N LEU A 114 9.08 -2.29 -13.09
CA LEU A 114 10.17 -1.94 -14.01
C LEU A 114 11.31 -1.24 -13.29
N SER A 115 11.01 -0.42 -12.28
CA SER A 115 12.01 0.30 -11.48
C SER A 115 12.90 -0.64 -10.68
N SER A 116 12.44 -1.83 -10.32
CA SER A 116 13.28 -2.84 -9.65
C SER A 116 14.54 -3.22 -10.44
N VAL A 117 14.50 -3.01 -11.77
CA VAL A 117 15.61 -3.27 -12.69
C VAL A 117 16.28 -1.98 -13.15
N THR A 118 15.50 -0.95 -13.49
CA THR A 118 16.00 0.30 -14.08
C THR A 118 16.50 1.31 -13.04
N GLY A 119 16.01 1.24 -11.80
CA GLY A 119 16.34 2.20 -10.75
C GLY A 119 15.70 3.58 -10.93
N TRP A 120 14.69 3.74 -11.79
CA TRP A 120 14.10 5.05 -12.11
C TRP A 120 13.36 5.70 -10.95
N VAL A 121 12.50 4.96 -10.28
CA VAL A 121 11.73 5.47 -9.14
C VAL A 121 12.46 5.17 -7.83
N TRP A 122 13.06 4.00 -7.73
CA TRP A 122 13.84 3.55 -6.57
C TRP A 122 14.86 2.48 -6.96
N TYR A 123 15.89 2.31 -6.16
CA TYR A 123 16.86 1.23 -6.33
C TYR A 123 17.44 0.80 -5.00
N VAL A 124 18.04 -0.39 -5.00
CA VAL A 124 18.84 -0.93 -3.90
C VAL A 124 20.26 -1.08 -4.42
N ASP A 125 21.22 -0.47 -3.74
CA ASP A 125 22.64 -0.47 -4.12
C ASP A 125 23.36 -1.78 -3.78
N ALA A 126 24.66 -1.86 -4.09
CA ALA A 126 25.50 -3.02 -3.84
C ALA A 126 25.72 -3.29 -2.33
N GLN A 127 25.53 -2.29 -1.48
CA GLN A 127 25.59 -2.37 -0.03
C GLN A 127 24.26 -2.81 0.58
N ASN A 128 23.26 -3.11 -0.26
CA ASN A 128 21.88 -3.45 0.12
C ASN A 128 21.14 -2.31 0.84
N CYS A 129 21.49 -1.06 0.49
CA CYS A 129 20.79 0.13 1.00
C CYS A 129 19.76 0.63 -0.02
N TYR A 130 18.59 1.00 0.48
CA TYR A 130 17.49 1.55 -0.33
C TYR A 130 17.72 3.02 -0.61
N HIS A 131 17.46 3.43 -1.86
CA HIS A 131 17.56 4.82 -2.30
C HIS A 131 16.38 5.22 -3.18
N HIS A 132 15.99 6.50 -3.11
CA HIS A 132 15.04 7.08 -4.05
C HIS A 132 15.71 7.33 -5.40
N GLY A 133 15.05 6.94 -6.48
CA GLY A 133 15.47 7.25 -7.85
C GLY A 133 15.03 8.66 -8.27
N GLN A 134 15.44 9.06 -9.48
CA GLN A 134 15.15 10.39 -10.05
C GLN A 134 13.64 10.68 -10.17
N PHE A 135 12.82 9.67 -10.39
CA PHE A 135 11.37 9.79 -10.58
C PHE A 135 10.55 9.37 -9.37
N TYR A 136 11.12 9.33 -8.18
CA TYR A 136 10.42 8.97 -6.95
C TYR A 136 9.16 9.82 -6.67
N TRP A 137 9.12 11.06 -7.16
CA TRP A 137 7.97 11.93 -7.09
C TRP A 137 6.70 11.35 -7.75
N ILE A 138 6.84 10.43 -8.74
CA ILE A 138 5.69 9.73 -9.37
C ILE A 138 4.98 8.86 -8.33
N TYR A 139 5.72 8.11 -7.52
CA TYR A 139 5.16 7.35 -6.41
C TYR A 139 4.38 8.25 -5.44
N VAL A 140 5.00 9.39 -5.04
CA VAL A 140 4.37 10.33 -4.12
C VAL A 140 3.07 10.89 -4.70
N LEU A 141 3.03 11.25 -5.99
CA LEU A 141 1.82 11.73 -6.66
C LEU A 141 0.72 10.66 -6.70
N CYS A 142 1.06 9.42 -7.02
CA CYS A 142 0.11 8.31 -7.02
C CYS A 142 -0.45 8.05 -5.62
N TYR A 143 0.39 8.10 -4.59
CA TYR A 143 -0.02 7.94 -3.20
C TYR A 143 -0.98 9.07 -2.75
N VAL A 144 -0.62 10.33 -3.03
CA VAL A 144 -1.48 11.51 -2.75
C VAL A 144 -2.80 11.42 -3.51
N THR A 145 -2.78 10.96 -4.77
CA THR A 145 -4.00 10.77 -5.57
C THR A 145 -4.97 9.78 -4.91
N GLY A 146 -4.46 8.68 -4.34
CA GLY A 146 -5.26 7.74 -3.56
C GLY A 146 -5.89 8.38 -2.32
N ILE A 147 -5.13 9.18 -1.57
CA ILE A 147 -5.62 9.90 -0.39
C ILE A 147 -6.71 10.91 -0.77
N VAL A 148 -6.46 11.73 -1.79
CA VAL A 148 -7.43 12.73 -2.27
C VAL A 148 -8.73 12.05 -2.72
N TYR A 149 -8.63 10.93 -3.45
CA TYR A 149 -9.80 10.16 -3.83
C TYR A 149 -10.60 9.69 -2.62
N TYR A 150 -9.94 9.12 -1.61
CA TYR A 150 -10.59 8.68 -0.37
C TYR A 150 -11.32 9.84 0.33
N LEU A 151 -10.65 11.00 0.49
CA LEU A 151 -11.25 12.20 1.11
C LEU A 151 -12.48 12.69 0.33
N MET A 152 -12.41 12.72 -1.00
CA MET A 152 -13.55 13.08 -1.85
C MET A 152 -14.73 12.13 -1.67
N GLN A 153 -14.50 10.83 -1.58
CA GLN A 153 -15.55 9.85 -1.32
C GLN A 153 -16.12 9.99 0.08
N GLY A 154 -15.28 10.29 1.09
CA GLY A 154 -15.74 10.59 2.45
C GLY A 154 -16.68 11.80 2.50
N LEU A 155 -16.31 12.89 1.82
CA LEU A 155 -17.16 14.10 1.72
C LEU A 155 -18.49 13.81 1.00
N ARG A 156 -18.48 12.97 -0.05
CA ARG A 156 -19.70 12.54 -0.74
C ARG A 156 -20.57 11.65 0.14
N ALA A 157 -19.98 10.78 0.94
CA ALA A 157 -20.70 9.92 1.88
C ALA A 157 -21.39 10.75 2.99
N ALA A 158 -20.68 11.77 3.51
CA ALA A 158 -21.19 12.64 4.57
C ALA A 158 -22.37 13.56 4.13
N ARG A 159 -22.53 13.78 2.82
CA ARG A 159 -23.62 14.62 2.26
C ARG A 159 -24.88 13.82 1.90
N ARG A 160 -24.91 12.52 2.13
CA ARG A 160 -26.05 11.62 1.91
C ARG A 160 -26.82 11.38 3.19
#